data_e0d1f0f0256dd205889e7c927ff85144
#
_entry.id   e0d1f0f0256dd205889e7c927ff85144
#
_cell.length_a   1.000
_cell.length_b   1.000
_cell.length_c   1.000
_cell.angle_alpha   90.00
_cell.angle_beta   90.00
_cell.angle_gamma   90.00
#
_symmetry.space_group_name_H-M   'P 1'
#
loop_
_entity.id
_entity.type
_entity.pdbx_description
1 polymer ?
#
loop_
_entity_poly.entity_id
_entity_poly.type
_entity_poly.pdbx_seq_one_letter_code
_entity_poly.pdbx_strand_id
1 'polypeptide(L)'
;MKTIIIVLTFVAAAFIFFACKQTKYTTEDLPDQQLRWGSGGGYVGKETTYTLLENGQMFVRETGGKLTEITGTKPKKAKALYETMRKLGLATLDFQHPGNTYSFIEVLSGDSLKRISWGEKDHPVDSNIRDLFGELNELVKK
;
A
#
# COMPACT_ATOMS: atom_id res chain seq x y z
N MET A 1 17.77 -16.45 47.47
CA MET A 1 18.30 -16.37 46.11
C MET A 1 17.44 -17.14 45.06
N LYS A 2 17.04 -18.38 45.32
CA LYS A 2 16.20 -19.14 44.35
C LYS A 2 14.85 -18.48 44.05
N THR A 3 14.17 -17.90 45.05
CA THR A 3 12.87 -17.24 44.90
C THR A 3 12.96 -15.95 44.09
N ILE A 4 14.04 -15.19 44.20
CA ILE A 4 14.27 -13.94 43.44
C ILE A 4 14.51 -14.24 41.95
N ILE A 5 15.24 -15.33 41.64
CA ILE A 5 15.51 -15.75 40.26
C ILE A 5 14.21 -16.18 39.58
N ILE A 6 13.32 -16.87 40.24
CA ILE A 6 12.02 -17.30 39.70
C ILE A 6 11.10 -16.11 39.41
N VAL A 7 11.09 -15.08 40.26
CA VAL A 7 10.30 -13.86 40.05
C VAL A 7 10.83 -13.05 38.88
N LEU A 8 12.16 -12.95 38.76
CA LEU A 8 12.80 -12.24 37.58
C LEU A 8 12.49 -12.94 36.27
N THR A 9 12.48 -14.27 36.23
CA THR A 9 12.17 -15.04 35.01
C THR A 9 10.70 -14.89 34.59
N PHE A 10 9.79 -14.81 35.55
CA PHE A 10 8.36 -14.60 35.28
C PHE A 10 8.05 -13.19 34.80
N VAL A 11 8.73 -12.16 35.30
CA VAL A 11 8.59 -10.77 34.83
C VAL A 11 9.16 -10.62 33.40
N ALA A 12 10.29 -11.25 33.09
CA ALA A 12 10.85 -11.22 31.73
C ALA A 12 9.95 -11.92 30.71
N ALA A 13 9.29 -13.03 31.08
CA ALA A 13 8.33 -13.72 30.21
C ALA A 13 7.06 -12.90 29.96
N ALA A 14 6.60 -12.11 30.93
CA ALA A 14 5.42 -11.25 30.77
C ALA A 14 5.66 -10.10 29.76
N PHE A 15 6.89 -9.60 29.62
CA PHE A 15 7.21 -8.54 28.65
C PHE A 15 7.21 -9.02 27.20
N ILE A 16 7.38 -10.32 26.94
CA ILE A 16 7.41 -10.85 25.57
C ILE A 16 6.01 -10.91 24.94
N PHE A 17 4.94 -10.96 25.75
CA PHE A 17 3.57 -11.01 25.23
C PHE A 17 2.96 -9.66 24.90
N PHE A 18 3.62 -8.53 25.19
CA PHE A 18 3.15 -7.18 24.86
C PHE A 18 3.60 -6.66 23.50
N ALA A 19 4.49 -7.35 22.81
CA ALA A 19 5.02 -6.92 21.53
C ALA A 19 4.32 -7.65 20.40
N CYS A 20 3.25 -7.11 19.85
CA CYS A 20 2.74 -7.21 18.47
C CYS A 20 1.21 -7.14 18.40
N LYS A 21 0.58 -6.12 18.99
CA LYS A 21 -0.72 -5.69 18.46
C LYS A 21 -0.45 -4.85 17.23
N GLN A 22 -0.52 -5.48 16.07
CA GLN A 22 -0.51 -4.78 14.80
C GLN A 22 -1.73 -3.84 14.76
N THR A 23 -1.49 -2.55 14.60
CA THR A 23 -2.56 -1.55 14.50
C THR A 23 -3.46 -1.91 13.33
N LYS A 24 -4.76 -2.05 13.59
CA LYS A 24 -5.76 -2.26 12.55
C LYS A 24 -6.47 -0.92 12.29
N TYR A 25 -6.49 -0.51 11.03
CA TYR A 25 -7.16 0.72 10.58
C TYR A 25 -8.58 0.43 10.09
N THR A 26 -9.44 1.44 10.10
CA THR A 26 -10.79 1.39 9.55
C THR A 26 -10.88 2.20 8.26
N THR A 27 -11.97 2.07 7.51
CA THR A 27 -12.21 2.85 6.29
C THR A 27 -12.34 4.36 6.54
N GLU A 28 -12.62 4.76 7.80
CA GLU A 28 -12.79 6.15 8.22
C GLU A 28 -11.51 6.75 8.83
N ASP A 29 -10.58 5.89 9.24
CA ASP A 29 -9.34 6.30 9.91
C ASP A 29 -8.15 5.50 9.33
N LEU A 30 -7.67 5.94 8.19
CA LEU A 30 -6.48 5.39 7.54
C LEU A 30 -5.23 6.18 7.95
N PRO A 31 -4.04 5.53 7.95
CA PRO A 31 -2.79 6.23 8.24
C PRO A 31 -2.44 7.24 7.14
N ASP A 32 -1.62 8.22 7.49
CA ASP A 32 -1.13 9.25 6.57
C ASP A 32 -0.21 8.70 5.47
N GLN A 33 0.31 7.49 5.65
CA GLN A 33 1.16 6.84 4.65
C GLN A 33 0.39 5.70 3.96
N GLN A 34 0.17 5.86 2.65
CA GLN A 34 -0.58 4.90 1.84
C GLN A 34 0.08 4.72 0.48
N LEU A 35 0.12 3.48 0.03
CA LEU A 35 0.46 3.12 -1.35
C LEU A 35 -0.83 2.75 -2.07
N ARG A 36 -1.19 3.51 -3.09
CA ARG A 36 -2.39 3.29 -3.89
C ARG A 36 -2.02 3.00 -5.32
N TRP A 37 -2.82 2.21 -5.99
CA TRP A 37 -2.66 1.93 -7.42
C TRP A 37 -4.01 1.61 -8.05
N GLY A 38 -4.04 1.65 -9.35
CA GLY A 38 -5.26 1.32 -10.06
C GLY A 38 -5.21 1.60 -11.54
N SER A 39 -6.37 1.56 -12.13
CA SER A 39 -6.55 1.86 -13.54
C SER A 39 -7.89 2.53 -13.77
N GLY A 40 -7.98 3.24 -14.88
CA GLY A 40 -9.19 3.95 -15.24
C GLY A 40 -9.25 4.34 -16.70
N GLY A 41 -10.25 5.15 -17.03
CA GLY A 41 -10.47 5.66 -18.37
C GLY A 41 -11.43 4.82 -19.20
N GLY A 42 -11.29 4.93 -20.53
CA GLY A 42 -12.22 4.33 -21.47
C GLY A 42 -13.56 5.10 -21.58
N TYR A 43 -14.49 4.54 -22.32
CA TYR A 43 -15.76 5.18 -22.64
C TYR A 43 -16.61 5.51 -21.39
N VAL A 44 -16.51 4.70 -20.34
CA VAL A 44 -17.30 4.86 -19.10
C VAL A 44 -16.62 5.79 -18.09
N GLY A 45 -15.32 6.09 -18.26
CA GLY A 45 -14.56 6.98 -17.40
C GLY A 45 -14.45 6.52 -15.92
N LYS A 46 -14.65 5.23 -15.65
CA LYS A 46 -14.53 4.68 -14.30
C LYS A 46 -13.06 4.45 -13.92
N GLU A 47 -12.76 4.66 -12.67
CA GLU A 47 -11.46 4.37 -12.07
C GLU A 47 -11.64 3.44 -10.86
N THR A 48 -10.79 2.43 -10.78
CA THR A 48 -10.68 1.55 -9.60
C THR A 48 -9.36 1.84 -8.91
N THR A 49 -9.41 2.16 -7.63
CA THR A 49 -8.26 2.44 -6.78
C THR A 49 -8.17 1.40 -5.68
N TYR A 50 -7.03 0.72 -5.60
CA TYR A 50 -6.65 -0.12 -4.47
C TYR A 50 -5.73 0.65 -3.54
N THR A 51 -5.79 0.36 -2.25
CA THR A 51 -4.93 0.94 -1.22
C THR A 51 -4.27 -0.20 -0.45
N LEU A 52 -2.96 -0.16 -0.31
CA LEU A 52 -2.18 -1.05 0.54
C LEU A 52 -1.60 -0.23 1.70
N LEU A 53 -1.73 -0.75 2.92
CA LEU A 53 -1.09 -0.21 4.12
C LEU A 53 0.15 -1.04 4.49
N GLU A 54 1.10 -0.45 5.20
CA GLU A 54 2.34 -1.16 5.62
C GLU A 54 2.08 -2.37 6.52
N ASN A 55 0.94 -2.38 7.24
CA ASN A 55 0.50 -3.52 8.05
C ASN A 55 -0.10 -4.66 7.23
N GLY A 56 -0.24 -4.50 5.91
CA GLY A 56 -0.81 -5.49 5.00
C GLY A 56 -2.31 -5.40 4.77
N GLN A 57 -3.02 -4.50 5.45
CA GLN A 57 -4.43 -4.25 5.15
C GLN A 57 -4.58 -3.67 3.74
N MET A 58 -5.67 -4.04 3.08
CA MET A 58 -5.98 -3.57 1.73
C MET A 58 -7.42 -3.10 1.62
N PHE A 59 -7.60 -2.08 0.79
CA PHE A 59 -8.91 -1.51 0.52
C PHE A 59 -9.10 -1.29 -0.98
N VAL A 60 -10.34 -1.19 -1.41
CA VAL A 60 -10.71 -0.85 -2.79
C VAL A 60 -11.79 0.23 -2.81
N ARG A 61 -11.71 1.09 -3.80
CA ARG A 61 -12.75 2.09 -4.11
C ARG A 61 -12.88 2.22 -5.63
N GLU A 62 -14.11 2.20 -6.13
CA GLU A 62 -14.44 2.60 -7.50
C GLU A 62 -14.94 4.04 -7.53
N THR A 63 -14.90 4.68 -8.68
CA THR A 63 -15.41 6.05 -8.88
C THR A 63 -16.83 6.19 -8.33
N GLY A 64 -17.03 7.12 -7.40
CA GLY A 64 -18.31 7.36 -6.72
C GLY A 64 -18.70 6.30 -5.69
N GLY A 65 -17.88 5.26 -5.51
CA GLY A 65 -18.11 4.19 -4.53
C GLY A 65 -17.50 4.49 -3.15
N LYS A 66 -17.91 3.67 -2.18
CA LYS A 66 -17.33 3.70 -0.83
C LYS A 66 -16.02 2.93 -0.79
N LEU A 67 -15.13 3.36 0.09
CA LEU A 67 -13.93 2.58 0.42
C LEU A 67 -14.34 1.30 1.17
N THR A 68 -13.86 0.15 0.71
CA THR A 68 -14.19 -1.17 1.26
C THR A 68 -12.92 -1.94 1.56
N GLU A 69 -12.82 -2.53 2.76
CA GLU A 69 -11.71 -3.43 3.12
C GLU A 69 -11.84 -4.74 2.33
N ILE A 70 -10.73 -5.20 1.77
CA ILE A 70 -10.62 -6.46 1.04
C ILE A 70 -9.56 -7.36 1.69
N THR A 71 -9.43 -8.58 1.23
CA THR A 71 -8.41 -9.50 1.73
C THR A 71 -7.02 -8.88 1.59
N GLY A 72 -6.35 -8.70 2.71
CA GLY A 72 -5.01 -8.12 2.77
C GLY A 72 -3.90 -9.12 2.44
N THR A 73 -2.67 -8.67 2.56
CA THR A 73 -1.45 -9.46 2.40
C THR A 73 -0.65 -9.55 3.70
N LYS A 74 0.40 -10.35 3.70
CA LYS A 74 1.30 -10.44 4.86
C LYS A 74 2.04 -9.11 5.06
N PRO A 75 2.23 -8.63 6.30
CA PRO A 75 2.96 -7.38 6.57
C PRO A 75 4.36 -7.33 5.96
N LYS A 76 5.06 -8.47 5.94
CA LYS A 76 6.38 -8.58 5.32
C LYS A 76 6.34 -8.27 3.82
N LYS A 77 5.32 -8.75 3.09
CA LYS A 77 5.14 -8.46 1.65
C LYS A 77 4.79 -6.99 1.45
N ALA A 78 3.89 -6.43 2.26
CA ALA A 78 3.53 -5.02 2.20
C ALA A 78 4.75 -4.12 2.40
N LYS A 79 5.55 -4.35 3.45
CA LYS A 79 6.78 -3.58 3.71
C LYS A 79 7.78 -3.66 2.56
N ALA A 80 7.96 -4.84 1.95
CA ALA A 80 8.84 -4.99 0.79
C ALA A 80 8.38 -4.14 -0.41
N LEU A 81 7.08 -4.05 -0.68
CA LEU A 81 6.51 -3.21 -1.74
C LEU A 81 6.71 -1.71 -1.43
N TYR A 82 6.53 -1.29 -0.17
CA TYR A 82 6.83 0.07 0.26
C TYR A 82 8.32 0.41 0.11
N GLU A 83 9.24 -0.51 0.40
CA GLU A 83 10.67 -0.31 0.17
C GLU A 83 10.99 -0.17 -1.31
N THR A 84 10.38 -0.97 -2.18
CA THR A 84 10.52 -0.83 -3.63
C THR A 84 10.02 0.54 -4.11
N MET A 85 8.85 0.97 -3.64
CA MET A 85 8.30 2.30 -3.91
C MET A 85 9.29 3.43 -3.53
N ARG A 86 9.90 3.33 -2.33
CA ARG A 86 10.89 4.32 -1.85
C ARG A 86 12.16 4.30 -2.70
N LYS A 87 12.69 3.13 -3.05
CA LYS A 87 13.87 2.97 -3.92
C LYS A 87 13.65 3.56 -5.31
N LEU A 88 12.44 3.46 -5.85
CA LEU A 88 12.08 4.04 -7.14
C LEU A 88 11.79 5.56 -7.05
N GLY A 89 11.80 6.16 -5.85
CA GLY A 89 11.60 7.59 -5.65
C GLY A 89 10.21 8.08 -6.04
N LEU A 90 9.18 7.23 -5.96
CA LEU A 90 7.84 7.55 -6.46
C LEU A 90 7.18 8.74 -5.75
N ALA A 91 7.59 9.04 -4.50
CA ALA A 91 7.06 10.18 -3.75
C ALA A 91 7.46 11.55 -4.35
N THR A 92 8.45 11.58 -5.24
CA THR A 92 8.97 12.82 -5.87
C THR A 92 8.96 12.78 -7.39
N LEU A 93 8.71 11.61 -7.98
CA LEU A 93 8.70 11.44 -9.43
C LEU A 93 7.50 12.16 -10.06
N ASP A 94 7.76 12.93 -11.11
CA ASP A 94 6.73 13.55 -11.93
C ASP A 94 6.63 12.86 -13.29
N PHE A 95 5.56 12.08 -13.47
CA PHE A 95 5.29 11.38 -14.72
C PHE A 95 3.77 11.27 -14.93
N GLN A 96 3.24 12.03 -15.88
CA GLN A 96 1.81 12.16 -16.15
C GLN A 96 1.55 12.00 -17.65
N HIS A 97 1.44 10.75 -18.09
CA HIS A 97 1.16 10.40 -19.50
C HIS A 97 0.00 9.39 -19.59
N PRO A 98 -1.20 9.74 -19.04
CA PRO A 98 -2.37 8.89 -19.14
C PRO A 98 -2.90 8.88 -20.57
N GLY A 99 -3.14 7.70 -21.13
CA GLY A 99 -3.88 7.57 -22.39
C GLY A 99 -5.40 7.58 -22.17
N ASN A 100 -6.16 7.19 -23.18
CA ASN A 100 -7.61 7.00 -23.04
C ASN A 100 -7.97 5.96 -21.95
N THR A 101 -7.16 4.91 -21.85
CA THR A 101 -7.10 4.01 -20.69
C THR A 101 -5.74 4.16 -20.04
N TYR A 102 -5.68 4.16 -18.73
CA TYR A 102 -4.45 4.39 -17.99
C TYR A 102 -4.33 3.52 -16.75
N SER A 103 -3.11 3.37 -16.33
CA SER A 103 -2.74 2.82 -15.01
C SER A 103 -2.05 3.90 -14.20
N PHE A 104 -2.07 3.76 -12.88
CA PHE A 104 -1.41 4.71 -12.00
C PHE A 104 -0.92 4.07 -10.70
N ILE A 105 0.06 4.72 -10.09
CA ILE A 105 0.47 4.52 -8.70
C ILE A 105 0.43 5.87 -8.00
N GLU A 106 -0.12 5.90 -6.79
CA GLU A 106 -0.13 7.06 -5.91
C GLU A 106 0.60 6.77 -4.61
N VAL A 107 1.36 7.73 -4.16
CA VAL A 107 2.01 7.74 -2.85
C VAL A 107 1.43 8.89 -2.04
N LEU A 108 0.72 8.54 -0.97
CA LEU A 108 0.29 9.50 0.05
C LEU A 108 1.29 9.48 1.19
N SER A 109 1.76 10.65 1.61
CA SER A 109 2.65 10.82 2.75
C SER A 109 2.30 12.14 3.45
N GLY A 110 1.61 12.05 4.59
CA GLY A 110 1.01 13.20 5.24
C GLY A 110 -0.01 13.89 4.32
N ASP A 111 0.16 15.19 4.11
CA ASP A 111 -0.70 15.99 3.22
C ASP A 111 -0.24 15.94 1.74
N SER A 112 0.87 15.25 1.45
CA SER A 112 1.41 15.15 0.10
C SER A 112 0.87 13.92 -0.63
N LEU A 113 0.20 14.15 -1.76
CA LEU A 113 -0.21 13.09 -2.69
C LEU A 113 0.57 13.24 -3.99
N LYS A 114 1.34 12.22 -4.34
CA LYS A 114 2.02 12.13 -5.64
C LYS A 114 1.41 11.00 -6.45
N ARG A 115 0.99 11.33 -7.66
CA ARG A 115 0.44 10.37 -8.64
C ARG A 115 1.35 10.28 -9.84
N ILE A 116 1.61 9.05 -10.26
CA ILE A 116 2.31 8.70 -11.49
C ILE A 116 1.32 7.96 -12.36
N SER A 117 1.11 8.39 -13.61
CA SER A 117 0.13 7.77 -14.50
C SER A 117 0.69 7.56 -15.90
N TRP A 118 0.30 6.46 -16.53
CA TRP A 118 0.76 6.08 -17.86
C TRP A 118 -0.36 5.35 -18.64
N GLY A 119 -0.25 5.38 -19.94
CA GLY A 119 -1.19 4.77 -20.89
C GLY A 119 -0.93 5.23 -22.30
N GLU A 120 -0.26 6.36 -22.49
CA GLU A 120 0.19 6.82 -23.81
C GLU A 120 1.27 5.91 -24.37
N LYS A 121 1.15 5.53 -25.65
CA LYS A 121 2.09 4.62 -26.33
C LYS A 121 3.48 5.21 -26.49
N ASP A 122 3.53 6.52 -26.74
CA ASP A 122 4.78 7.24 -27.04
C ASP A 122 5.55 7.65 -25.77
N HIS A 123 4.95 7.49 -24.61
CA HIS A 123 5.53 7.80 -23.31
C HIS A 123 5.47 6.57 -22.38
N PRO A 124 6.29 5.54 -22.62
CA PRO A 124 6.30 4.35 -21.77
C PRO A 124 6.85 4.69 -20.38
N VAL A 125 6.18 4.21 -19.34
CA VAL A 125 6.70 4.31 -17.98
C VAL A 125 7.92 3.39 -17.79
N ASP A 126 8.80 3.74 -16.85
CA ASP A 126 9.96 2.92 -16.49
C ASP A 126 9.55 1.47 -16.17
N SER A 127 10.35 0.51 -16.61
CA SER A 127 10.07 -0.93 -16.45
C SER A 127 9.95 -1.35 -15.00
N ASN A 128 10.78 -0.77 -14.10
CA ASN A 128 10.73 -1.11 -12.67
C ASN A 128 9.43 -0.62 -12.01
N ILE A 129 8.88 0.50 -12.48
CA ILE A 129 7.56 0.99 -12.02
C ILE A 129 6.46 0.06 -12.52
N ARG A 130 6.57 -0.42 -13.75
CA ARG A 130 5.63 -1.39 -14.32
C ARG A 130 5.68 -2.72 -13.59
N ASP A 131 6.87 -3.17 -13.21
CA ASP A 131 7.06 -4.39 -12.42
C ASP A 131 6.44 -4.27 -11.03
N LEU A 132 6.66 -3.14 -10.34
CA LEU A 132 5.98 -2.86 -9.07
C LEU A 132 4.46 -2.87 -9.23
N PHE A 133 3.93 -2.23 -10.27
CA PHE A 133 2.49 -2.24 -10.55
C PHE A 133 1.97 -3.66 -10.81
N GLY A 134 2.74 -4.49 -11.51
CA GLY A 134 2.45 -5.91 -11.70
C GLY A 134 2.36 -6.67 -10.38
N GLU A 135 3.35 -6.49 -9.49
CA GLU A 135 3.35 -7.12 -8.16
C GLU A 135 2.17 -6.67 -7.29
N LEU A 136 1.79 -5.40 -7.36
CA LEU A 136 0.61 -4.87 -6.68
C LEU A 136 -0.68 -5.50 -7.21
N ASN A 137 -0.82 -5.66 -8.52
CA ASN A 137 -1.97 -6.30 -9.12
C ASN A 137 -2.10 -7.78 -8.77
N GLU A 138 -0.99 -8.50 -8.57
CA GLU A 138 -1.03 -9.89 -8.09
C GLU A 138 -1.68 -10.03 -6.72
N LEU A 139 -1.66 -8.99 -5.87
CA LEU A 139 -2.32 -9.02 -4.57
C LEU A 139 -3.85 -9.09 -4.66
N VAL A 140 -4.43 -8.61 -5.75
CA VAL A 140 -5.90 -8.50 -5.94
C VAL A 140 -6.46 -9.52 -6.93
N LYS A 141 -5.59 -10.29 -7.59
CA LYS A 141 -5.98 -11.45 -8.42
C LYS A 141 -6.19 -12.66 -7.52
N LYS A 142 -7.39 -12.84 -7.02
CA LYS A 142 -7.80 -14.08 -6.34
C LYS A 142 -9.11 -14.58 -6.90
#